data_9d5efc3cd647c981bff9cc6ec314a500
#
_entry.id   9d5efc3cd647c981bff9cc6ec314a500
#
_cell.length_a   1.000
_cell.length_b   1.000
_cell.length_c   1.000
_cell.angle_alpha   90.00
_cell.angle_beta   90.00
_cell.angle_gamma   90.00
#
_symmetry.space_group_name_H-M   'P 1'
#
loop_
_entity.id
_entity.type
_entity.pdbx_description
1 polymer ?
#
loop_
_entity_poly.entity_id
_entity_poly.type
_entity_poly.pdbx_seq_one_letter_code
_entity_poly.pdbx_strand_id
1 'polypeptide(L)'
;MFYMQNYIPFPIFTKSISISPKNSKFASEILKINTGNMKKTLAMLFGGLLLFACKSPQVHVEPDNYDTVTAVNQVLEELKGREVVLFVADKDEIDPADVPFPVVFTGMGKMRMFRGLVKWHETLPEGSNPVVLNIGSAGSAKFPIGTIVNCTRIFNGGCELVHDCIELPGEGASVFSGDYFMSTQTFSPEQVKKLSQQYDLFDMEAYAVAQFCQMYDIPFYCLKAVSDNLDGNLKDWRGILADIRVQFTELLRRIR
;
A
#
# COMPACT_ATOMS: atom_id res chain seq x y z
N MET A 1 24.72 25.19 -22.16
CA MET A 1 23.54 25.75 -22.81
C MET A 1 22.32 25.21 -22.08
N PHE A 2 21.82 26.01 -21.14
CA PHE A 2 20.73 25.56 -20.21
C PHE A 2 19.38 25.84 -20.87
N TYR A 3 18.54 24.81 -21.00
CA TYR A 3 17.12 24.98 -21.34
C TYR A 3 16.32 25.18 -20.03
N MET A 4 15.90 26.44 -19.84
CA MET A 4 14.83 26.75 -18.89
C MET A 4 13.50 26.30 -19.50
N GLN A 5 12.82 25.29 -18.91
CA GLN A 5 11.44 24.96 -19.23
C GLN A 5 10.49 25.82 -18.39
N ASN A 6 9.56 26.44 -19.10
CA ASN A 6 8.55 27.37 -18.61
C ASN A 6 7.67 26.77 -17.51
N TYR A 7 7.69 27.41 -16.35
CA TYR A 7 6.69 27.22 -15.29
C TYR A 7 5.41 27.92 -15.74
N ILE A 8 4.33 27.16 -15.88
CA ILE A 8 2.97 27.71 -16.00
C ILE A 8 2.44 27.88 -14.57
N PRO A 9 2.16 29.09 -14.10
CA PRO A 9 1.60 29.29 -12.77
C PRO A 9 0.12 28.88 -12.76
N PHE A 10 -0.25 27.99 -11.86
CA PHE A 10 -1.65 27.71 -11.55
C PHE A 10 -2.33 28.96 -10.94
N PRO A 11 -3.54 29.32 -11.37
CA PRO A 11 -4.27 30.42 -10.75
C PRO A 11 -4.70 30.03 -9.33
N ILE A 12 -4.21 30.79 -8.35
CA ILE A 12 -4.68 30.74 -6.97
C ILE A 12 -6.09 31.34 -6.94
N PHE A 13 -7.10 30.49 -6.82
CA PHE A 13 -8.47 30.94 -6.53
C PHE A 13 -8.56 31.39 -5.07
N THR A 14 -8.32 32.65 -4.80
CA THR A 14 -8.72 33.28 -3.55
C THR A 14 -10.23 33.60 -3.62
N LYS A 15 -11.08 32.67 -3.22
CA LYS A 15 -12.46 33.00 -2.86
C LYS A 15 -12.45 33.63 -1.46
N SER A 16 -12.58 34.96 -1.40
CA SER A 16 -12.94 35.66 -0.18
C SER A 16 -14.34 35.23 0.26
N ILE A 17 -14.42 34.54 1.37
CA ILE A 17 -15.69 34.19 2.01
C ILE A 17 -16.17 35.47 2.74
N SER A 18 -17.13 36.18 2.18
CA SER A 18 -17.83 37.26 2.89
C SER A 18 -18.79 36.65 3.89
N ILE A 19 -18.48 36.81 5.18
CA ILE A 19 -19.36 36.40 6.26
C ILE A 19 -20.45 37.48 6.41
N SER A 20 -21.67 37.11 6.11
CA SER A 20 -22.87 37.97 6.29
C SER A 20 -23.12 38.31 7.76
N PRO A 21 -23.48 39.58 8.11
CA PRO A 21 -23.57 40.03 9.50
C PRO A 21 -24.85 39.61 10.26
N LYS A 22 -25.48 38.50 9.90
CA LYS A 22 -26.74 38.05 10.54
C LYS A 22 -26.58 37.20 11.80
N ASN A 23 -25.38 36.90 12.26
CA ASN A 23 -25.16 36.04 13.45
C ASN A 23 -24.56 36.78 14.67
N SER A 24 -24.82 38.08 14.81
CA SER A 24 -24.33 38.87 15.97
C SER A 24 -25.05 38.55 17.31
N LYS A 25 -26.16 37.83 17.29
CA LYS A 25 -26.83 37.40 18.53
C LYS A 25 -26.17 36.17 19.21
N PHE A 26 -25.48 35.34 18.48
CA PHE A 26 -24.83 34.15 19.06
C PHE A 26 -23.53 34.48 19.80
N ALA A 27 -22.85 35.55 19.40
CA ALA A 27 -21.61 35.99 20.04
C ALA A 27 -21.84 36.70 21.39
N SER A 28 -23.05 37.29 21.63
CA SER A 28 -23.36 38.01 22.87
C SER A 28 -23.85 37.11 24.01
N GLU A 29 -24.28 35.89 23.73
CA GLU A 29 -24.69 34.94 24.78
C GLU A 29 -23.52 34.15 25.38
N ILE A 30 -22.42 33.99 24.63
CA ILE A 30 -21.21 33.29 25.12
C ILE A 30 -20.43 34.13 26.14
N LEU A 31 -20.59 35.45 26.15
CA LEU A 31 -19.88 36.37 27.05
C LEU A 31 -20.50 36.55 28.43
N LYS A 32 -21.61 35.89 28.74
CA LYS A 32 -22.29 35.95 30.07
C LYS A 32 -22.03 34.73 30.95
N ILE A 33 -21.08 33.88 30.62
CA ILE A 33 -20.70 32.78 31.52
C ILE A 33 -19.76 33.31 32.59
N ASN A 34 -20.32 33.38 33.80
CA ASN A 34 -19.71 33.88 35.02
C ASN A 34 -18.38 33.12 35.32
N THR A 35 -17.29 33.87 35.44
CA THR A 35 -15.90 33.39 35.57
C THR A 35 -15.63 32.52 36.82
N GLY A 36 -16.60 32.38 37.73
CA GLY A 36 -16.44 31.55 38.95
C GLY A 36 -16.58 30.03 38.73
N ASN A 37 -17.24 29.57 37.68
CA ASN A 37 -17.46 28.15 37.39
C ASN A 37 -16.58 27.59 36.26
N MET A 38 -15.77 28.42 35.61
CA MET A 38 -15.00 28.04 34.44
C MET A 38 -13.90 26.99 34.73
N LYS A 39 -13.32 27.00 35.93
CA LYS A 39 -12.29 26.03 36.30
C LYS A 39 -12.81 24.60 36.51
N LYS A 40 -14.05 24.45 37.01
CA LYS A 40 -14.69 23.14 37.21
C LYS A 40 -15.25 22.57 35.91
N THR A 41 -15.82 23.41 35.05
CA THR A 41 -16.38 23.00 33.77
C THR A 41 -15.28 22.65 32.75
N LEU A 42 -14.16 23.39 32.77
CA LEU A 42 -13.01 23.09 31.93
C LEU A 42 -12.32 21.77 32.34
N ALA A 43 -12.24 21.49 33.66
CA ALA A 43 -11.71 20.22 34.16
C ALA A 43 -12.60 19.02 33.79
N MET A 44 -13.92 19.17 33.74
CA MET A 44 -14.83 18.11 33.27
C MET A 44 -14.80 17.92 31.74
N LEU A 45 -14.62 19.00 30.96
CA LEU A 45 -14.48 18.90 29.50
C LEU A 45 -13.13 18.27 29.09
N PHE A 46 -12.05 18.60 29.79
CA PHE A 46 -10.74 17.95 29.55
C PHE A 46 -10.66 16.54 30.13
N GLY A 47 -11.33 16.25 31.26
CA GLY A 47 -11.42 14.89 31.82
C GLY A 47 -12.28 13.96 30.96
N GLY A 48 -13.33 14.48 30.30
CA GLY A 48 -14.16 13.72 29.37
C GLY A 48 -13.52 13.47 28.00
N LEU A 49 -12.66 14.39 27.53
CA LEU A 49 -11.97 14.26 26.24
C LEU A 49 -10.80 13.27 26.27
N LEU A 50 -10.22 13.02 27.47
CA LEU A 50 -9.14 12.04 27.66
C LEU A 50 -9.62 10.59 27.73
N LEU A 51 -10.93 10.35 27.84
CA LEU A 51 -11.49 8.97 27.87
C LEU A 51 -12.03 8.52 26.50
N PHE A 52 -12.14 9.40 25.53
CA PHE A 52 -12.25 9.03 24.11
C PHE A 52 -10.87 9.04 23.44
N ALA A 53 -9.85 8.48 24.08
CA ALA A 53 -8.77 7.89 23.32
C ALA A 53 -9.44 6.82 22.44
N CYS A 54 -9.65 7.14 21.16
CA CYS A 54 -9.96 6.14 20.15
C CYS A 54 -8.99 4.99 20.36
N LYS A 55 -9.45 3.93 21.03
CA LYS A 55 -8.91 2.62 20.77
C LYS A 55 -9.26 2.39 19.31
N SER A 56 -8.35 2.70 18.40
CA SER A 56 -8.35 2.08 17.10
C SER A 56 -8.66 0.62 17.36
N PRO A 57 -9.62 0.00 16.67
CA PRO A 57 -9.80 -1.43 16.78
C PRO A 57 -8.42 -2.01 16.48
N GLN A 58 -7.76 -2.55 17.52
CA GLN A 58 -6.59 -3.36 17.32
C GLN A 58 -7.19 -4.60 16.66
N VAL A 59 -7.09 -4.64 15.35
CA VAL A 59 -7.31 -5.87 14.62
C VAL A 59 -6.21 -6.78 15.12
N HIS A 60 -6.51 -7.61 16.09
CA HIS A 60 -5.70 -8.75 16.47
C HIS A 60 -5.76 -9.70 15.27
N VAL A 61 -4.83 -9.50 14.36
CA VAL A 61 -4.54 -10.49 13.32
C VAL A 61 -3.66 -11.50 14.02
N GLU A 62 -4.26 -12.63 14.45
CA GLU A 62 -3.47 -13.81 14.78
C GLU A 62 -2.63 -14.16 13.55
N PRO A 63 -1.38 -14.67 13.69
CA PRO A 63 -0.61 -15.13 12.56
C PRO A 63 -1.45 -16.19 11.85
N ASP A 64 -1.97 -15.83 10.69
CA ASP A 64 -2.81 -16.71 9.90
C ASP A 64 -2.01 -17.94 9.52
N ASN A 65 -2.43 -19.07 10.01
CA ASN A 65 -1.87 -20.39 9.73
C ASN A 65 -2.41 -20.87 8.37
N TYR A 66 -2.12 -20.07 7.29
CA TYR A 66 -2.51 -20.48 5.94
C TYR A 66 -1.33 -21.13 5.21
N ASP A 67 -1.63 -22.09 4.37
CA ASP A 67 -0.65 -22.73 3.52
C ASP A 67 -0.31 -21.84 2.30
N THR A 68 0.86 -21.19 2.36
CA THR A 68 1.34 -20.30 1.30
C THR A 68 1.39 -20.99 -0.06
N VAL A 69 1.75 -22.28 -0.10
CA VAL A 69 1.84 -23.03 -1.36
C VAL A 69 0.46 -23.25 -1.97
N THR A 70 -0.51 -23.66 -1.16
CA THR A 70 -1.89 -23.84 -1.61
C THR A 70 -2.51 -22.52 -2.07
N ALA A 71 -2.33 -21.43 -1.31
CA ALA A 71 -2.86 -20.11 -1.68
C ALA A 71 -2.26 -19.59 -2.99
N VAL A 72 -0.95 -19.72 -3.19
CA VAL A 72 -0.30 -19.35 -4.45
C VAL A 72 -0.79 -20.21 -5.61
N ASN A 73 -0.90 -21.54 -5.43
CA ASN A 73 -1.41 -22.43 -6.47
C ASN A 73 -2.84 -22.08 -6.89
N GLN A 74 -3.70 -21.69 -5.95
CA GLN A 74 -5.05 -21.24 -6.24
C GLN A 74 -5.04 -20.01 -7.15
N VAL A 75 -4.20 -19.00 -6.88
CA VAL A 75 -4.04 -17.83 -7.75
C VAL A 75 -3.63 -18.25 -9.16
N LEU A 76 -2.66 -19.19 -9.29
CA LEU A 76 -2.24 -19.65 -10.61
C LEU A 76 -3.38 -20.33 -11.39
N GLU A 77 -4.21 -21.12 -10.74
CA GLU A 77 -5.38 -21.74 -11.36
C GLU A 77 -6.41 -20.70 -11.84
N GLU A 78 -6.67 -19.67 -11.01
CA GLU A 78 -7.60 -18.59 -11.35
C GLU A 78 -7.12 -17.70 -12.50
N LEU A 79 -5.81 -17.66 -12.76
CA LEU A 79 -5.19 -16.89 -13.85
C LEU A 79 -5.15 -17.65 -15.19
N LYS A 80 -5.39 -18.96 -15.21
CA LYS A 80 -5.35 -19.76 -16.46
C LYS A 80 -6.38 -19.27 -17.47
N GLY A 81 -5.91 -19.11 -18.71
CA GLY A 81 -6.76 -18.67 -19.83
C GLY A 81 -7.20 -17.19 -19.77
N ARG A 82 -6.66 -16.40 -18.85
CA ARG A 82 -6.97 -14.97 -18.73
C ARG A 82 -5.89 -14.11 -19.40
N GLU A 83 -6.27 -12.89 -19.75
CA GLU A 83 -5.34 -11.86 -20.27
C GLU A 83 -4.57 -11.23 -19.11
N VAL A 84 -3.48 -11.88 -18.67
CA VAL A 84 -2.70 -11.44 -17.53
C VAL A 84 -1.68 -10.39 -17.96
N VAL A 85 -1.55 -9.31 -17.19
CA VAL A 85 -0.50 -8.28 -17.32
C VAL A 85 0.25 -8.17 -16.00
N LEU A 86 1.57 -8.28 -16.06
CA LEU A 86 2.45 -8.19 -14.88
C LEU A 86 2.81 -6.74 -14.59
N PHE A 87 2.64 -6.30 -13.35
CA PHE A 87 3.16 -5.03 -12.85
C PHE A 87 4.29 -5.29 -11.86
N VAL A 88 5.46 -4.74 -12.17
CA VAL A 88 6.71 -5.02 -11.48
C VAL A 88 7.44 -3.70 -11.20
N ALA A 89 7.99 -3.54 -10.02
CA ALA A 89 8.69 -2.32 -9.65
C ALA A 89 10.12 -2.29 -10.22
N ASP A 90 10.86 -3.37 -10.08
CA ASP A 90 12.26 -3.45 -10.48
C ASP A 90 12.48 -4.49 -11.59
N LYS A 91 13.29 -4.12 -12.59
CA LYS A 91 13.67 -5.00 -13.71
C LYS A 91 14.49 -6.23 -13.28
N ASP A 92 15.08 -6.17 -12.10
CA ASP A 92 15.85 -7.31 -11.58
C ASP A 92 14.95 -8.40 -10.97
N GLU A 93 13.64 -8.14 -10.78
CA GLU A 93 12.66 -9.08 -10.23
C GLU A 93 12.09 -10.06 -11.26
N ILE A 94 12.10 -9.72 -12.55
CA ILE A 94 11.64 -10.59 -13.65
C ILE A 94 12.31 -10.21 -14.97
N ASP A 95 12.57 -11.20 -15.83
CA ASP A 95 12.98 -10.97 -17.22
C ASP A 95 11.74 -11.14 -18.13
N PRO A 96 11.34 -10.10 -18.88
CA PRO A 96 10.19 -10.18 -19.80
C PRO A 96 10.34 -11.26 -20.88
N ALA A 97 11.59 -11.61 -21.23
CA ALA A 97 11.86 -12.66 -22.23
C ALA A 97 11.53 -14.08 -21.71
N ASP A 98 11.51 -14.24 -20.39
CA ASP A 98 11.32 -15.54 -19.74
C ASP A 98 9.87 -15.86 -19.39
N VAL A 99 8.96 -14.90 -19.53
CA VAL A 99 7.54 -15.04 -19.15
C VAL A 99 6.60 -14.84 -20.34
N PRO A 100 5.44 -15.54 -20.39
CA PRO A 100 4.51 -15.47 -21.51
C PRO A 100 3.54 -14.26 -21.44
N PHE A 101 3.76 -13.34 -20.50
CA PHE A 101 2.84 -12.23 -20.23
C PHE A 101 3.49 -10.88 -20.51
N PRO A 102 2.74 -9.85 -20.92
CA PRO A 102 3.22 -8.48 -20.94
C PRO A 102 3.69 -8.04 -19.54
N VAL A 103 4.86 -7.39 -19.49
CA VAL A 103 5.44 -6.86 -18.25
C VAL A 103 5.52 -5.35 -18.31
N VAL A 104 4.97 -4.68 -17.31
CA VAL A 104 5.04 -3.22 -17.15
C VAL A 104 5.96 -2.89 -15.98
N PHE A 105 7.15 -2.37 -16.29
CA PHE A 105 8.06 -1.85 -15.27
C PHE A 105 7.73 -0.41 -14.92
N THR A 106 7.51 -0.16 -13.63
CA THR A 106 7.04 1.14 -13.15
C THR A 106 8.08 1.95 -12.40
N GLY A 107 9.08 1.28 -11.83
CA GLY A 107 9.98 1.81 -10.81
C GLY A 107 9.37 1.73 -9.40
N MET A 108 10.23 1.76 -8.39
CA MET A 108 9.86 1.62 -6.99
C MET A 108 8.98 2.76 -6.48
N GLY A 109 8.03 2.45 -5.61
CA GLY A 109 7.16 3.34 -4.87
C GLY A 109 5.78 3.55 -5.47
N LYS A 110 4.78 3.76 -4.59
CA LYS A 110 3.35 3.89 -4.93
C LYS A 110 3.06 4.85 -6.08
N MET A 111 3.67 6.02 -6.08
CA MET A 111 3.41 7.05 -7.10
C MET A 111 3.92 6.66 -8.49
N ARG A 112 5.06 5.99 -8.58
CA ARG A 112 5.59 5.50 -9.87
C ARG A 112 4.74 4.35 -10.39
N MET A 113 4.36 3.43 -9.51
CA MET A 113 3.46 2.33 -9.81
C MET A 113 2.12 2.86 -10.34
N PHE A 114 1.47 3.76 -9.62
CA PHE A 114 0.19 4.34 -10.01
C PHE A 114 0.27 5.04 -11.38
N ARG A 115 1.33 5.84 -11.61
CA ARG A 115 1.56 6.48 -12.92
C ARG A 115 1.74 5.46 -14.04
N GLY A 116 2.43 4.35 -13.77
CA GLY A 116 2.60 3.26 -14.74
C GLY A 116 1.26 2.61 -15.11
N LEU A 117 0.42 2.36 -14.11
CA LEU A 117 -0.93 1.82 -14.29
C LEU A 117 -1.82 2.75 -15.13
N VAL A 118 -1.83 4.05 -14.84
CA VAL A 118 -2.58 5.05 -15.63
C VAL A 118 -2.14 5.02 -17.10
N LYS A 119 -0.83 5.09 -17.36
CA LYS A 119 -0.30 5.07 -18.73
C LYS A 119 -0.64 3.78 -19.47
N TRP A 120 -0.55 2.64 -18.81
CA TRP A 120 -0.91 1.36 -19.38
C TRP A 120 -2.42 1.32 -19.70
N HIS A 121 -3.27 1.74 -18.77
CA HIS A 121 -4.72 1.75 -18.95
C HIS A 121 -5.16 2.61 -20.15
N GLU A 122 -4.50 3.75 -20.37
CA GLU A 122 -4.74 4.61 -21.55
C GLU A 122 -4.43 3.92 -22.89
N THR A 123 -3.64 2.84 -22.88
CA THR A 123 -3.28 2.07 -24.08
C THR A 123 -4.17 0.86 -24.32
N LEU A 124 -5.09 0.54 -23.41
CA LEU A 124 -5.95 -0.62 -23.54
C LEU A 124 -6.95 -0.44 -24.70
N PRO A 125 -7.10 -1.45 -25.57
CA PRO A 125 -8.17 -1.46 -26.56
C PRO A 125 -9.55 -1.46 -25.90
N GLU A 126 -10.52 -0.87 -26.59
CA GLU A 126 -11.91 -0.91 -26.14
C GLU A 126 -12.41 -2.37 -26.03
N GLY A 127 -13.04 -2.69 -24.90
CA GLY A 127 -13.54 -4.03 -24.60
C GLY A 127 -12.50 -5.02 -24.08
N SER A 128 -11.25 -4.59 -23.83
CA SER A 128 -10.25 -5.40 -23.10
C SER A 128 -10.73 -5.76 -21.71
N ASN A 129 -10.42 -6.98 -21.26
CA ASN A 129 -10.73 -7.46 -19.92
C ASN A 129 -9.48 -8.05 -19.25
N PRO A 130 -8.44 -7.24 -19.06
CA PRO A 130 -7.18 -7.70 -18.49
C PRO A 130 -7.31 -8.03 -17.01
N VAL A 131 -6.40 -8.88 -16.55
CA VAL A 131 -6.17 -9.15 -15.13
C VAL A 131 -4.79 -8.63 -14.76
N VAL A 132 -4.72 -7.83 -13.72
CA VAL A 132 -3.44 -7.33 -13.20
C VAL A 132 -2.88 -8.31 -12.18
N LEU A 133 -1.64 -8.73 -12.38
CA LEU A 133 -0.86 -9.45 -11.39
C LEU A 133 0.34 -8.60 -10.97
N ASN A 134 0.33 -8.11 -9.74
CA ASN A 134 1.51 -7.48 -9.14
C ASN A 134 2.42 -8.54 -8.54
N ILE A 135 3.64 -8.60 -9.04
CA ILE A 135 4.71 -9.41 -8.45
C ILE A 135 5.85 -8.51 -8.01
N GLY A 136 6.67 -8.98 -7.08
CA GLY A 136 7.86 -8.29 -6.62
C GLY A 136 8.34 -8.76 -5.26
N SER A 137 9.42 -8.16 -4.79
CA SER A 137 10.01 -8.42 -3.49
C SER A 137 9.27 -7.71 -2.36
N ALA A 138 9.35 -8.27 -1.15
CA ALA A 138 8.84 -7.67 0.08
C ALA A 138 9.68 -8.13 1.29
N GLY A 139 9.82 -7.25 2.29
CA GLY A 139 10.41 -7.64 3.56
C GLY A 139 9.41 -8.37 4.46
N SER A 140 9.87 -9.30 5.30
CA SER A 140 9.04 -9.97 6.29
C SER A 140 9.84 -10.43 7.51
N ALA A 141 9.25 -10.29 8.70
CA ALA A 141 9.75 -10.90 9.92
C ALA A 141 9.11 -12.27 10.22
N LYS A 142 8.08 -12.68 9.44
CA LYS A 142 7.28 -13.88 9.69
C LYS A 142 7.59 -15.01 8.72
N PHE A 143 7.90 -14.69 7.46
CA PHE A 143 8.19 -15.67 6.42
C PHE A 143 9.69 -15.72 6.10
N PRO A 144 10.24 -16.92 5.84
CA PRO A 144 11.62 -17.07 5.38
C PRO A 144 11.88 -16.36 4.05
N ILE A 145 13.11 -15.89 3.85
CA ILE A 145 13.57 -15.35 2.56
C ILE A 145 13.36 -16.41 1.46
N GLY A 146 12.89 -15.99 0.29
CA GLY A 146 12.54 -16.84 -0.83
C GLY A 146 11.12 -17.40 -0.80
N THR A 147 10.35 -17.22 0.29
CA THR A 147 8.95 -17.65 0.32
C THR A 147 8.11 -16.76 -0.59
N ILE A 148 7.34 -17.34 -1.53
CA ILE A 148 6.33 -16.61 -2.30
C ILE A 148 5.01 -16.67 -1.57
N VAL A 149 4.36 -15.52 -1.42
CA VAL A 149 3.18 -15.32 -0.59
C VAL A 149 2.08 -14.66 -1.41
N ASN A 150 0.86 -15.19 -1.37
CA ASN A 150 -0.33 -14.50 -1.87
C ASN A 150 -0.76 -13.42 -0.86
N CYS A 151 -0.94 -12.18 -1.32
CA CYS A 151 -1.36 -11.05 -0.49
C CYS A 151 -2.81 -10.71 -0.78
N THR A 152 -3.69 -10.85 0.22
CA THR A 152 -5.13 -10.58 0.09
C THR A 152 -5.61 -9.40 0.92
N ARG A 153 -4.84 -8.94 1.89
CA ARG A 153 -5.13 -7.75 2.70
C ARG A 153 -4.04 -6.71 2.48
N ILE A 154 -4.36 -5.63 1.76
CA ILE A 154 -3.39 -4.65 1.29
C ILE A 154 -3.61 -3.31 1.98
N PHE A 155 -2.67 -2.94 2.83
CA PHE A 155 -2.74 -1.75 3.68
C PHE A 155 -1.94 -0.57 3.12
N ASN A 156 -2.51 0.63 3.24
CA ASN A 156 -1.80 1.87 2.93
C ASN A 156 -0.90 2.28 4.09
N GLY A 157 0.40 2.25 3.88
CA GLY A 157 1.41 2.57 4.87
C GLY A 157 1.86 4.03 4.92
N GLY A 158 1.12 4.96 4.34
CA GLY A 158 1.54 6.37 4.26
C GLY A 158 0.94 7.30 5.33
N CYS A 159 -0.02 6.85 6.13
CA CYS A 159 -0.69 7.69 7.12
C CYS A 159 -0.97 6.91 8.40
N GLU A 160 -0.43 7.38 9.54
CA GLU A 160 -0.67 6.74 10.85
C GLU A 160 -2.12 6.89 11.35
N LEU A 161 -2.88 7.83 10.79
CA LEU A 161 -4.25 8.13 11.23
C LEU A 161 -5.32 7.33 10.49
N VAL A 162 -5.00 6.84 9.30
CA VAL A 162 -5.94 6.10 8.43
C VAL A 162 -5.22 4.88 7.89
N HIS A 163 -5.64 3.71 8.33
CA HIS A 163 -5.16 2.43 7.81
C HIS A 163 -6.18 1.90 6.80
N ASP A 164 -6.19 2.49 5.60
CA ASP A 164 -7.01 1.98 4.51
C ASP A 164 -6.52 0.58 4.15
N CYS A 165 -7.46 -0.37 4.10
CA CYS A 165 -7.23 -1.74 3.69
C CYS A 165 -8.11 -2.07 2.49
N ILE A 166 -7.51 -2.67 1.47
CA ILE A 166 -8.22 -3.28 0.35
C ILE A 166 -8.11 -4.78 0.52
N GLU A 167 -9.26 -5.45 0.61
CA GLU A 167 -9.35 -6.89 0.75
C GLU A 167 -9.62 -7.54 -0.62
N LEU A 168 -8.84 -8.57 -0.93
CA LEU A 168 -8.99 -9.40 -2.13
C LEU A 168 -9.61 -10.75 -1.72
N PRO A 169 -10.32 -11.41 -2.64
CA PRO A 169 -10.85 -12.75 -2.39
C PRO A 169 -9.74 -13.77 -2.10
N GLY A 170 -10.09 -14.83 -1.35
CA GLY A 170 -9.21 -15.95 -1.08
C GLY A 170 -8.40 -15.82 0.22
N GLU A 171 -7.56 -16.82 0.46
CA GLU A 171 -6.65 -16.85 1.62
C GLU A 171 -5.31 -16.23 1.25
N GLY A 172 -4.76 -15.43 2.16
CA GLY A 172 -3.48 -14.79 1.92
C GLY A 172 -3.05 -13.87 3.06
N ALA A 173 -1.82 -13.42 2.96
CA ALA A 173 -1.17 -12.56 3.93
C ALA A 173 -1.63 -11.09 3.82
N SER A 174 -1.31 -10.34 4.86
CA SER A 174 -1.36 -8.89 4.84
C SER A 174 -0.05 -8.31 4.30
N VAL A 175 -0.16 -7.26 3.46
CA VAL A 175 0.98 -6.46 3.02
C VAL A 175 0.75 -4.99 3.35
N PHE A 176 1.76 -4.36 3.94
CA PHE A 176 1.80 -2.95 4.26
C PHE A 176 2.66 -2.22 3.23
N SER A 177 2.02 -1.43 2.35
CA SER A 177 2.72 -0.68 1.31
C SER A 177 3.17 0.68 1.82
N GLY A 178 4.44 0.79 2.18
CA GLY A 178 5.05 2.00 2.70
C GLY A 178 5.53 2.98 1.61
N ASP A 179 5.97 4.17 2.04
CA ASP A 179 6.69 5.12 1.18
C ASP A 179 8.21 5.02 1.36
N TYR A 180 8.65 4.17 2.27
CA TYR A 180 10.05 3.92 2.62
C TYR A 180 10.32 2.43 2.73
N PHE A 181 11.55 2.04 2.45
CA PHE A 181 12.01 0.69 2.68
C PHE A 181 11.94 0.36 4.19
N MET A 182 11.16 -0.66 4.54
CA MET A 182 10.96 -1.07 5.92
C MET A 182 12.19 -1.83 6.42
N SER A 183 12.95 -1.22 7.31
CA SER A 183 14.10 -1.85 7.94
C SER A 183 14.50 -1.11 9.23
N THR A 184 15.34 -1.75 10.04
CA THR A 184 15.93 -1.12 11.23
C THR A 184 16.93 0.01 10.91
N GLN A 185 17.27 0.23 9.65
CA GLN A 185 18.05 1.40 9.20
C GLN A 185 17.15 2.62 8.97
N THR A 186 15.88 2.41 8.63
CA THR A 186 14.92 3.48 8.33
C THR A 186 14.04 3.81 9.53
N PHE A 187 13.68 2.79 10.31
CA PHE A 187 12.80 2.89 11.49
C PHE A 187 13.51 2.37 12.74
N SER A 188 13.05 2.77 13.93
CA SER A 188 13.59 2.17 15.16
C SER A 188 13.23 0.68 15.24
N PRO A 189 14.07 -0.15 15.92
CA PRO A 189 13.77 -1.57 16.10
C PRO A 189 12.39 -1.83 16.73
N GLU A 190 11.96 -0.95 17.65
CA GLU A 190 10.64 -1.04 18.31
C GLU A 190 9.50 -0.78 17.31
N GLN A 191 9.66 0.18 16.40
CA GLN A 191 8.68 0.47 15.34
C GLN A 191 8.59 -0.71 14.37
N VAL A 192 9.73 -1.23 13.89
CA VAL A 192 9.77 -2.41 13.02
C VAL A 192 9.09 -3.60 13.70
N LYS A 193 9.43 -3.88 14.97
CA LYS A 193 8.80 -4.96 15.75
C LYS A 193 7.29 -4.76 15.88
N LYS A 194 6.84 -3.55 16.23
CA LYS A 194 5.41 -3.24 16.39
C LYS A 194 4.63 -3.46 15.08
N LEU A 195 5.17 -2.99 13.95
CA LEU A 195 4.54 -3.15 12.65
C LEU A 195 4.56 -4.61 12.19
N SER A 196 5.64 -5.35 12.43
CA SER A 196 5.75 -6.78 12.08
C SER A 196 4.80 -7.69 12.89
N GLN A 197 4.31 -7.22 14.03
CA GLN A 197 3.26 -7.92 14.78
C GLN A 197 1.88 -7.73 14.13
N GLN A 198 1.67 -6.63 13.40
CA GLN A 198 0.39 -6.28 12.79
C GLN A 198 0.29 -6.73 11.33
N TYR A 199 1.41 -6.71 10.60
CA TYR A 199 1.46 -7.01 9.17
C TYR A 199 2.44 -8.14 8.88
N ASP A 200 2.19 -8.86 7.80
CA ASP A 200 2.99 -10.03 7.42
C ASP A 200 4.14 -9.66 6.51
N LEU A 201 3.87 -8.76 5.54
CA LEU A 201 4.86 -8.31 4.55
C LEU A 201 4.88 -6.78 4.46
N PHE A 202 5.99 -6.27 3.94
CA PHE A 202 6.23 -4.84 3.72
C PHE A 202 6.77 -4.64 2.31
N ASP A 203 6.04 -3.84 1.52
CA ASP A 203 6.44 -3.43 0.17
C ASP A 203 6.25 -1.93 -0.03
N MET A 204 6.37 -1.45 -1.25
CA MET A 204 6.23 -0.04 -1.59
C MET A 204 5.22 0.21 -2.73
N GLU A 205 4.49 -0.78 -3.22
CA GLU A 205 3.70 -0.66 -4.45
C GLU A 205 2.30 -1.26 -4.38
N ALA A 206 2.09 -2.37 -3.66
CA ALA A 206 0.87 -3.18 -3.76
C ALA A 206 -0.41 -2.37 -3.53
N TYR A 207 -0.40 -1.43 -2.58
CA TYR A 207 -1.57 -0.58 -2.34
C TYR A 207 -1.93 0.31 -3.55
N ALA A 208 -0.92 0.83 -4.26
CA ALA A 208 -1.18 1.64 -5.45
C ALA A 208 -1.83 0.82 -6.57
N VAL A 209 -1.42 -0.45 -6.73
CA VAL A 209 -2.03 -1.36 -7.70
C VAL A 209 -3.46 -1.71 -7.29
N ALA A 210 -3.67 -2.10 -6.03
CA ALA A 210 -4.99 -2.45 -5.51
C ALA A 210 -5.98 -1.28 -5.63
N GLN A 211 -5.57 -0.08 -5.24
CA GLN A 211 -6.37 1.13 -5.33
C GLN A 211 -6.74 1.46 -6.78
N PHE A 212 -5.78 1.36 -7.71
CA PHE A 212 -6.04 1.58 -9.14
C PHE A 212 -7.03 0.55 -9.68
N CYS A 213 -6.80 -0.73 -9.43
CA CYS A 213 -7.65 -1.80 -9.93
C CYS A 213 -9.08 -1.71 -9.37
N GLN A 214 -9.23 -1.34 -8.10
CA GLN A 214 -10.53 -1.07 -7.49
C GLN A 214 -11.26 0.11 -8.16
N MET A 215 -10.55 1.19 -8.52
CA MET A 215 -11.15 2.36 -9.17
C MET A 215 -11.67 2.07 -10.58
N TYR A 216 -11.05 1.14 -11.29
CA TYR A 216 -11.38 0.81 -12.69
C TYR A 216 -12.05 -0.57 -12.84
N ASP A 217 -12.42 -1.21 -11.73
CA ASP A 217 -13.05 -2.54 -11.70
C ASP A 217 -12.25 -3.62 -12.46
N ILE A 218 -10.92 -3.56 -12.32
CA ILE A 218 -9.98 -4.49 -12.93
C ILE A 218 -9.65 -5.60 -11.93
N PRO A 219 -9.82 -6.89 -12.29
CA PRO A 219 -9.38 -7.99 -11.44
C PRO A 219 -7.89 -7.93 -11.12
N PHE A 220 -7.54 -8.16 -9.88
CA PHE A 220 -6.19 -7.97 -9.37
C PHE A 220 -5.75 -9.09 -8.43
N TYR A 221 -4.49 -9.51 -8.58
CA TYR A 221 -3.79 -10.46 -7.70
C TYR A 221 -2.43 -9.90 -7.31
N CYS A 222 -1.95 -10.28 -6.13
CA CYS A 222 -0.68 -9.80 -5.58
C CYS A 222 0.13 -10.98 -5.02
N LEU A 223 1.25 -11.28 -5.66
CA LEU A 223 2.23 -12.27 -5.19
C LEU A 223 3.53 -11.58 -4.82
N LYS A 224 3.99 -11.76 -3.60
CA LYS A 224 5.25 -11.19 -3.11
C LYS A 224 6.22 -12.29 -2.69
N ALA A 225 7.49 -12.13 -3.07
CA ALA A 225 8.57 -12.99 -2.60
C ALA A 225 9.35 -12.29 -1.49
N VAL A 226 9.59 -12.99 -0.40
CA VAL A 226 10.33 -12.43 0.73
C VAL A 226 11.80 -12.25 0.38
N SER A 227 12.27 -11.01 0.44
CA SER A 227 13.63 -10.61 0.08
C SER A 227 14.54 -10.36 1.27
N ASP A 228 13.99 -10.00 2.42
CA ASP A 228 14.76 -9.64 3.61
C ASP A 228 13.94 -9.80 4.89
N ASN A 229 14.66 -9.80 6.03
CA ASN A 229 14.10 -9.97 7.37
C ASN A 229 13.89 -8.63 8.11
N LEU A 230 13.84 -7.51 7.42
CA LEU A 230 13.66 -6.15 7.97
C LEU A 230 14.82 -5.67 8.86
N ASP A 231 15.94 -6.39 8.88
CA ASP A 231 17.12 -6.07 9.70
C ASP A 231 18.06 -5.05 9.04
N GLY A 232 17.77 -4.65 7.80
CA GLY A 232 18.58 -3.74 7.00
C GLY A 232 19.85 -4.37 6.42
N ASN A 233 20.02 -5.68 6.53
CA ASN A 233 21.17 -6.39 5.97
C ASN A 233 20.92 -6.72 4.48
N LEU A 234 21.38 -5.85 3.61
CA LEU A 234 21.23 -5.99 2.15
C LEU A 234 22.53 -6.46 1.45
N LYS A 235 23.43 -7.14 2.16
CA LYS A 235 24.77 -7.51 1.64
C LYS A 235 24.69 -8.37 0.38
N ASP A 236 23.67 -9.22 0.25
CA ASP A 236 23.45 -10.10 -0.92
C ASP A 236 22.13 -9.81 -1.64
N TRP A 237 21.68 -8.58 -1.60
CA TRP A 237 20.41 -8.16 -2.19
C TRP A 237 20.25 -8.59 -3.66
N ARG A 238 21.31 -8.42 -4.48
CA ARG A 238 21.25 -8.79 -5.90
C ARG A 238 21.17 -10.30 -6.13
N GLY A 239 21.84 -11.09 -5.29
CA GLY A 239 21.75 -12.56 -5.33
C GLY A 239 20.33 -13.00 -4.99
N ILE A 240 19.76 -12.46 -3.93
CA ILE A 240 18.38 -12.75 -3.53
C ILE A 240 17.37 -12.36 -4.63
N LEU A 241 17.50 -11.18 -5.26
CA LEU A 241 16.63 -10.80 -6.37
C LEU A 241 16.80 -11.72 -7.59
N ALA A 242 18.01 -12.20 -7.86
CA ALA A 242 18.23 -13.18 -8.94
C ALA A 242 17.51 -14.51 -8.66
N ASP A 243 17.55 -15.00 -7.42
CA ASP A 243 16.82 -16.20 -7.00
C ASP A 243 15.30 -16.00 -7.07
N ILE A 244 14.79 -14.86 -6.61
CA ILE A 244 13.37 -14.46 -6.71
C ILE A 244 12.93 -14.44 -8.17
N ARG A 245 13.73 -13.88 -9.07
CA ARG A 245 13.44 -13.85 -10.51
C ARG A 245 13.28 -15.25 -11.08
N VAL A 246 14.18 -16.18 -10.74
CA VAL A 246 14.07 -17.58 -11.18
C VAL A 246 12.76 -18.20 -10.67
N GLN A 247 12.45 -18.02 -9.38
CA GLN A 247 11.24 -18.57 -8.78
C GLN A 247 9.97 -18.03 -9.43
N PHE A 248 9.87 -16.71 -9.66
CA PHE A 248 8.72 -16.13 -10.36
C PHE A 248 8.62 -16.62 -11.80
N THR A 249 9.75 -16.73 -12.51
CA THR A 249 9.76 -17.26 -13.87
C THR A 249 9.20 -18.69 -13.92
N GLU A 250 9.65 -19.58 -13.05
CA GLU A 250 9.16 -20.95 -12.97
C GLU A 250 7.68 -21.01 -12.57
N LEU A 251 7.27 -20.17 -11.61
CA LEU A 251 5.90 -20.08 -11.16
C LEU A 251 4.95 -19.63 -12.28
N LEU A 252 5.29 -18.56 -12.99
CA LEU A 252 4.45 -17.96 -14.03
C LEU A 252 4.32 -18.84 -15.27
N ARG A 253 5.31 -19.69 -15.58
CA ARG A 253 5.22 -20.69 -16.65
C ARG A 253 4.11 -21.73 -16.42
N ARG A 254 3.62 -21.86 -15.19
CA ARG A 254 2.52 -22.78 -14.84
C ARG A 254 1.12 -22.26 -15.14
N ILE A 255 0.98 -20.96 -15.47
CA ILE A 255 -0.30 -20.30 -15.80
C ILE A 255 -0.74 -20.57 -17.28
N ARG A 256 -0.22 -21.57 -17.93
CA ARG A 256 -0.56 -21.89 -19.33
C ARG A 256 -1.92 -22.59 -19.45
#